data_3f903e88c4b0fed7a296db6ff21029d3
#
_entry.id   3f903e88c4b0fed7a296db6ff21029d3
#
_cell.length_a   1.000
_cell.length_b   1.000
_cell.length_c   1.000
_cell.angle_alpha   90.00
_cell.angle_beta   90.00
_cell.angle_gamma   90.00
#
_symmetry.space_group_name_H-M   'P 1'
#
loop_
_entity.id
_entity.type
_entity.pdbx_description
1 polymer ?
#
loop_
_entity_poly.entity_id
_entity_poly.type
_entity_poly.pdbx_seq_one_letter_code
_entity_poly.pdbx_strand_id
1 'polypeptide(L)'
;MNDPTLFAAGALFTQDYLSEGIAATAAYAAIDPQPLRERLEAILAGFPHASRPNEATTESDLVWPVLSLLGWGDYLTQQNLSASGRVDVPDGLLFIDAATKAKANEHPEEWKRYEFGAAIVESKRWGRALDRAEGRKGEDRDTPSTQLLRYLRRIDDLTSGALRWGILTNGARWRLYFSGARSTIDDYLEIDLARVLGLDPDLLDSGIAPAERDHWLRVFAAMFARSAFERAAPGAPSFHDTARSEAAFYEDRVAKSLSALVFPRLYPMLGKAVAKAAPADTALD
;
A
#
# COMPACT_ATOMS: atom_id res chain seq x y z
N MET A 1 -17.53 10.73 -13.09
CA MET A 1 -17.40 10.40 -11.65
C MET A 1 -16.23 9.44 -11.61
N ASN A 2 -15.10 9.89 -11.08
CA ASN A 2 -13.89 9.07 -11.01
C ASN A 2 -14.16 7.92 -10.04
N ASP A 3 -13.91 6.69 -10.46
CA ASP A 3 -14.00 5.53 -9.59
C ASP A 3 -12.59 5.25 -9.01
N PRO A 4 -12.30 5.66 -7.76
CA PRO A 4 -10.98 5.48 -7.16
C PRO A 4 -10.60 4.00 -7.04
N THR A 5 -11.56 3.08 -7.09
CA THR A 5 -11.32 1.64 -7.02
C THR A 5 -10.61 1.09 -8.26
N LEU A 6 -10.53 1.87 -9.33
CA LEU A 6 -9.78 1.49 -10.54
C LEU A 6 -8.27 1.39 -10.29
N PHE A 7 -7.72 2.26 -9.43
CA PHE A 7 -6.28 2.38 -9.21
C PHE A 7 -5.82 1.95 -7.84
N ALA A 8 -6.71 2.03 -6.83
CA ALA A 8 -6.38 1.74 -5.45
C ALA A 8 -7.40 0.80 -4.80
N ALA A 9 -6.92 -0.02 -3.87
CA ALA A 9 -7.74 -0.92 -3.07
C ALA A 9 -7.20 -1.04 -1.63
N GLY A 10 -7.99 -1.67 -0.76
CA GLY A 10 -7.66 -1.88 0.64
C GLY A 10 -8.19 -0.79 1.56
N ALA A 11 -8.07 -0.98 2.88
CA ALA A 11 -8.69 -0.16 3.90
C ALA A 11 -7.69 0.50 4.88
N LEU A 12 -6.37 0.39 4.63
CA LEU A 12 -5.35 1.00 5.49
C LEU A 12 -5.44 2.53 5.52
N PHE A 13 -5.86 3.11 4.39
CA PHE A 13 -6.22 4.52 4.25
C PHE A 13 -7.58 4.59 3.56
N THR A 14 -8.43 5.54 3.96
CA THR A 14 -9.75 5.68 3.34
C THR A 14 -9.63 6.16 1.90
N GLN A 15 -10.54 5.71 1.04
CA GLN A 15 -10.55 6.12 -0.37
C GLN A 15 -10.72 7.63 -0.52
N ASP A 16 -11.55 8.25 0.31
CA ASP A 16 -11.75 9.70 0.30
C ASP A 16 -10.47 10.47 0.65
N TYR A 17 -9.70 9.97 1.64
CA TYR A 17 -8.40 10.55 1.95
C TYR A 17 -7.41 10.42 0.79
N LEU A 18 -7.33 9.25 0.17
CA LEU A 18 -6.42 9.01 -0.97
C LEU A 18 -6.81 9.83 -2.20
N SER A 19 -8.12 10.03 -2.44
CA SER A 19 -8.61 10.77 -3.61
C SER A 19 -8.51 12.29 -3.45
N GLU A 20 -8.69 12.81 -2.23
CA GLU A 20 -8.81 14.25 -1.99
C GLU A 20 -7.87 14.73 -0.87
N GLY A 21 -7.89 14.09 0.30
CA GLY A 21 -7.20 14.56 1.50
C GLY A 21 -5.69 14.62 1.34
N ILE A 22 -5.10 13.62 0.72
CA ILE A 22 -3.64 13.53 0.50
C ILE A 22 -3.09 14.70 -0.34
N ALA A 23 -3.91 15.27 -1.24
CA ALA A 23 -3.49 16.36 -2.09
C ALA A 23 -3.12 17.64 -1.32
N ALA A 24 -3.58 17.78 -0.08
CA ALA A 24 -3.21 18.88 0.80
C ALA A 24 -1.85 18.69 1.49
N THR A 25 -1.21 17.54 1.36
CA THR A 25 0.05 17.23 2.05
C THR A 25 1.27 17.75 1.28
N ALA A 26 2.30 18.17 2.03
CA ALA A 26 3.57 18.62 1.45
C ALA A 26 4.26 17.47 0.66
N ALA A 27 4.12 16.22 1.13
CA ALA A 27 4.69 15.05 0.46
C ALA A 27 4.10 14.87 -0.95
N TYR A 28 2.78 15.00 -1.10
CA TYR A 28 2.12 14.93 -2.40
C TYR A 28 2.49 16.13 -3.30
N ALA A 29 2.49 17.34 -2.75
CA ALA A 29 2.78 18.57 -3.49
C ALA A 29 4.23 18.62 -4.03
N ALA A 30 5.17 17.97 -3.35
CA ALA A 30 6.57 17.90 -3.75
C ALA A 30 6.83 16.98 -4.96
N ILE A 31 5.87 16.15 -5.35
CA ILE A 31 6.05 15.17 -6.44
C ILE A 31 5.64 15.80 -7.77
N ASP A 32 6.60 15.91 -8.69
CA ASP A 32 6.31 16.17 -10.10
C ASP A 32 6.00 14.84 -10.80
N PRO A 33 4.77 14.63 -11.30
CA PRO A 33 4.38 13.37 -11.91
C PRO A 33 5.04 13.12 -13.26
N GLN A 34 5.41 14.16 -14.00
CA GLN A 34 5.93 14.01 -15.36
C GLN A 34 7.30 13.31 -15.40
N PRO A 35 8.36 13.80 -14.71
CA PRO A 35 9.65 13.10 -14.70
C PRO A 35 9.58 11.74 -14.00
N LEU A 36 8.69 11.58 -13.03
CA LEU A 36 8.47 10.30 -12.38
C LEU A 36 7.87 9.27 -13.38
N ARG A 37 6.87 9.68 -14.15
CA ARG A 37 6.25 8.88 -15.20
C ARG A 37 7.28 8.43 -16.23
N GLU A 38 8.03 9.36 -16.78
CA GLU A 38 9.06 9.09 -17.80
C GLU A 38 10.08 8.04 -17.33
N ARG A 39 10.52 8.12 -16.08
CA ARG A 39 11.47 7.16 -15.50
C ARG A 39 10.84 5.78 -15.28
N LEU A 40 9.60 5.73 -14.80
CA LEU A 40 8.88 4.46 -14.60
C LEU A 40 8.59 3.79 -15.95
N GLU A 41 8.18 4.54 -16.95
CA GLU A 41 7.96 4.05 -18.31
C GLU A 41 9.27 3.52 -18.93
N ALA A 42 10.41 4.18 -18.69
CA ALA A 42 11.72 3.70 -19.13
C ALA A 42 12.12 2.38 -18.47
N ILE A 43 11.87 2.21 -17.16
CA ILE A 43 12.09 0.93 -16.45
C ILE A 43 11.22 -0.16 -17.07
N LEU A 44 9.93 0.11 -17.26
CA LEU A 44 8.97 -0.86 -17.81
C LEU A 44 9.24 -1.18 -19.28
N ALA A 45 9.73 -0.23 -20.07
CA ALA A 45 10.13 -0.49 -21.46
C ALA A 45 11.32 -1.46 -21.56
N GLY A 46 12.21 -1.45 -20.57
CA GLY A 46 13.32 -2.39 -20.45
C GLY A 46 12.92 -3.75 -19.88
N PHE A 47 11.75 -3.86 -19.26
CA PHE A 47 11.29 -5.07 -18.59
C PHE A 47 10.49 -6.00 -19.52
N PRO A 48 10.84 -7.29 -19.62
CA PRO A 48 10.26 -8.22 -20.60
C PRO A 48 8.89 -8.78 -20.15
N HIS A 49 7.93 -7.92 -19.79
CA HIS A 49 6.62 -8.30 -19.24
C HIS A 49 5.83 -9.29 -20.10
N ALA A 50 5.94 -9.20 -21.44
CA ALA A 50 5.24 -10.09 -22.37
C ALA A 50 5.77 -11.55 -22.36
N SER A 51 7.00 -11.77 -21.93
CA SER A 51 7.65 -13.10 -21.91
C SER A 51 7.43 -13.89 -20.63
N ARG A 52 6.56 -13.44 -19.73
CA ARG A 52 6.31 -14.05 -18.41
C ARG A 52 7.58 -14.24 -17.59
N PRO A 53 8.26 -13.15 -17.23
CA PRO A 53 9.52 -13.21 -16.49
C PRO A 53 9.33 -13.95 -15.16
N ASN A 54 10.39 -14.62 -14.73
CA ASN A 54 10.42 -15.27 -13.42
C ASN A 54 10.53 -14.23 -12.29
N GLU A 55 10.51 -14.69 -11.05
CA GLU A 55 10.57 -13.83 -9.86
C GLU A 55 11.88 -13.04 -9.79
N ALA A 56 13.02 -13.71 -10.01
CA ALA A 56 14.33 -13.06 -9.99
C ALA A 56 14.48 -11.95 -11.04
N THR A 57 13.97 -12.16 -12.27
CA THR A 57 13.94 -11.12 -13.30
C THR A 57 12.99 -9.98 -12.93
N THR A 58 11.82 -10.28 -12.36
CA THR A 58 10.89 -9.26 -11.90
C THR A 58 11.51 -8.41 -10.79
N GLU A 59 12.20 -9.05 -9.87
CA GLU A 59 12.90 -8.39 -8.78
C GLU A 59 14.03 -7.48 -9.28
N SER A 60 14.97 -8.04 -10.06
CA SER A 60 16.17 -7.31 -10.50
C SER A 60 15.87 -6.18 -11.48
N ASP A 61 14.98 -6.43 -12.46
CA ASP A 61 14.81 -5.55 -13.61
C ASP A 61 13.63 -4.56 -13.42
N LEU A 62 12.77 -4.80 -12.44
CA LEU A 62 11.61 -3.95 -12.18
C LEU A 62 11.51 -3.49 -10.73
N VAL A 63 11.44 -4.39 -9.74
CA VAL A 63 11.14 -4.03 -8.36
C VAL A 63 12.23 -3.16 -7.75
N TRP A 64 13.50 -3.58 -7.80
CA TRP A 64 14.62 -2.79 -7.27
C TRP A 64 14.84 -1.47 -8.01
N PRO A 65 14.77 -1.39 -9.35
CA PRO A 65 14.79 -0.11 -10.06
C PRO A 65 13.69 0.87 -9.63
N VAL A 66 12.44 0.39 -9.44
CA VAL A 66 11.35 1.24 -8.95
C VAL A 66 11.59 1.70 -7.51
N LEU A 67 12.02 0.80 -6.61
CA LEU A 67 12.38 1.15 -5.24
C LEU A 67 13.53 2.18 -5.20
N SER A 68 14.54 2.00 -6.05
CA SER A 68 15.65 2.96 -6.17
C SER A 68 15.15 4.33 -6.63
N LEU A 69 14.23 4.39 -7.59
CA LEU A 69 13.59 5.64 -8.03
C LEU A 69 12.79 6.32 -6.90
N LEU A 70 12.20 5.53 -5.99
CA LEU A 70 11.50 6.00 -4.79
C LEU A 70 12.45 6.35 -3.63
N GLY A 71 13.78 6.36 -3.85
CA GLY A 71 14.80 6.77 -2.89
C GLY A 71 15.35 5.66 -2.00
N TRP A 72 14.98 4.39 -2.24
CA TRP A 72 15.49 3.26 -1.48
C TRP A 72 16.85 2.79 -2.02
N GLY A 73 17.93 3.44 -1.56
CA GLY A 73 19.32 3.07 -1.92
C GLY A 73 19.98 2.16 -0.89
N ASP A 74 19.51 2.14 0.34
CA ASP A 74 20.08 1.37 1.44
C ASP A 74 19.18 0.20 1.79
N TYR A 75 19.61 -1.02 1.45
CA TYR A 75 18.87 -2.25 1.73
C TYR A 75 19.82 -3.45 1.90
N LEU A 76 19.31 -4.52 2.51
CA LEU A 76 19.93 -5.84 2.55
C LEU A 76 18.94 -6.85 1.96
N THR A 77 19.42 -7.76 1.13
CA THR A 77 18.59 -8.81 0.54
C THR A 77 18.60 -10.07 1.39
N GLN A 78 17.49 -10.80 1.39
CA GLN A 78 17.36 -12.17 1.89
C GLN A 78 17.91 -12.39 3.31
N GLN A 79 17.58 -11.51 4.24
CA GLN A 79 17.96 -11.65 5.65
C GLN A 79 17.06 -12.67 6.34
N ASN A 80 17.64 -13.64 7.04
CA ASN A 80 16.90 -14.68 7.74
C ASN A 80 16.29 -14.16 9.04
N LEU A 81 14.99 -14.37 9.23
CA LEU A 81 14.26 -14.02 10.46
C LEU A 81 14.43 -15.03 11.59
N SER A 82 15.04 -16.18 11.34
CA SER A 82 15.14 -17.26 12.31
C SER A 82 16.48 -17.25 13.01
N ALA A 83 16.47 -17.38 14.34
CA ALA A 83 17.68 -17.62 15.13
C ALA A 83 18.27 -19.02 14.88
N SER A 84 17.47 -19.97 14.41
CA SER A 84 17.90 -21.32 14.04
C SER A 84 17.23 -21.75 12.72
N GLY A 85 18.03 -22.31 11.81
CA GLY A 85 17.57 -22.69 10.48
C GLY A 85 17.31 -21.48 9.56
N ARG A 86 16.88 -21.73 8.34
CA ARG A 86 16.51 -20.70 7.35
C ARG A 86 15.05 -20.92 6.94
N VAL A 87 14.13 -20.25 7.64
CA VAL A 87 12.68 -20.55 7.51
C VAL A 87 11.91 -19.39 6.91
N ASP A 88 12.13 -18.17 7.39
CA ASP A 88 11.45 -16.96 6.95
C ASP A 88 12.50 -15.96 6.48
N VAL A 89 12.51 -15.65 5.19
CA VAL A 89 13.52 -14.84 4.53
C VAL A 89 12.84 -13.89 3.57
N PRO A 90 12.47 -12.67 4.00
CA PRO A 90 11.98 -11.63 3.09
C PRO A 90 13.02 -11.29 2.02
N ASP A 91 12.56 -10.91 0.82
CA ASP A 91 13.45 -10.55 -0.28
C ASP A 91 14.31 -9.32 0.03
N GLY A 92 13.76 -8.37 0.81
CA GLY A 92 14.49 -7.17 1.18
C GLY A 92 14.18 -6.63 2.57
N LEU A 93 15.21 -6.06 3.19
CA LEU A 93 15.14 -5.23 4.38
C LEU A 93 15.63 -3.83 4.02
N LEU A 94 14.74 -2.85 4.06
CA LEU A 94 14.98 -1.47 3.66
C LEU A 94 15.38 -0.61 4.86
N PHE A 95 16.32 0.32 4.64
CA PHE A 95 16.80 1.25 5.66
C PHE A 95 16.56 2.69 5.23
N ILE A 96 16.34 3.58 6.19
CA ILE A 96 16.16 5.00 5.93
C ILE A 96 17.45 5.63 5.39
N ASP A 97 18.61 5.17 5.87
CA ASP A 97 19.91 5.71 5.48
C ASP A 97 21.03 4.68 5.63
N ALA A 98 22.20 5.04 5.11
CA ALA A 98 23.41 4.23 5.19
C ALA A 98 23.91 4.03 6.64
N ALA A 99 23.61 4.95 7.55
CA ALA A 99 24.04 4.86 8.95
C ALA A 99 23.24 3.76 9.68
N THR A 100 21.92 3.69 9.48
CA THR A 100 21.08 2.62 10.04
C THR A 100 21.43 1.26 9.44
N LYS A 101 21.70 1.19 8.14
CA LYS A 101 22.20 -0.01 7.46
C LYS A 101 23.55 -0.47 8.01
N ALA A 102 24.49 0.47 8.27
CA ALA A 102 25.78 0.14 8.85
C ALA A 102 25.63 -0.47 10.24
N LYS A 103 24.78 0.13 11.11
CA LYS A 103 24.45 -0.44 12.43
C LYS A 103 23.87 -1.85 12.33
N ALA A 104 22.96 -2.08 11.39
CA ALA A 104 22.41 -3.41 11.16
C ALA A 104 23.52 -4.42 10.82
N ASN A 105 24.49 -4.04 10.00
CA ASN A 105 25.59 -4.89 9.59
C ASN A 105 26.61 -5.22 10.70
N GLU A 106 26.61 -4.47 11.81
CA GLU A 106 27.41 -4.80 13.00
C GLU A 106 26.90 -6.08 13.70
N HIS A 107 25.66 -6.49 13.43
CA HIS A 107 25.10 -7.72 13.97
C HIS A 107 25.37 -8.91 13.05
N PRO A 108 26.11 -9.94 13.52
CA PRO A 108 26.36 -11.16 12.75
C PRO A 108 25.07 -11.96 12.55
N GLU A 109 24.13 -11.90 13.49
CA GLU A 109 22.82 -12.56 13.40
C GLU A 109 21.87 -11.75 12.56
N GLU A 110 21.45 -12.27 11.41
CA GLU A 110 20.61 -11.59 10.45
C GLU A 110 19.27 -11.12 11.05
N TRP A 111 18.67 -11.91 11.95
CA TRP A 111 17.40 -11.59 12.57
C TRP A 111 17.45 -10.33 13.48
N LYS A 112 18.61 -9.96 14.01
CA LYS A 112 18.78 -8.73 14.80
C LYS A 112 18.82 -7.47 13.96
N ARG A 113 19.14 -7.60 12.66
CA ARG A 113 19.25 -6.48 11.73
C ARG A 113 17.92 -5.79 11.49
N TYR A 114 16.79 -6.50 11.69
CA TYR A 114 15.45 -5.98 11.50
C TYR A 114 15.09 -4.85 12.47
N GLU A 115 15.73 -4.76 13.63
CA GLU A 115 15.54 -3.66 14.59
C GLU A 115 15.89 -2.28 14.00
N PHE A 116 16.77 -2.24 12.99
CA PHE A 116 17.22 -1.02 12.31
C PHE A 116 16.49 -0.74 11.01
N GLY A 117 15.64 -1.66 10.58
CA GLY A 117 14.91 -1.54 9.31
C GLY A 117 13.73 -0.59 9.37
N ALA A 118 13.38 -0.04 8.22
CA ALA A 118 12.20 0.80 8.04
C ALA A 118 11.00 0.01 7.48
N ALA A 119 11.27 -0.91 6.55
CA ALA A 119 10.27 -1.78 5.94
C ALA A 119 10.92 -3.07 5.42
N ILE A 120 10.12 -4.11 5.26
CA ILE A 120 10.49 -5.29 4.46
C ILE A 120 9.84 -5.24 3.08
N VAL A 121 10.46 -5.94 2.14
CA VAL A 121 9.94 -6.15 0.79
C VAL A 121 9.77 -7.65 0.56
N GLU A 122 8.64 -8.01 -0.03
CA GLU A 122 8.38 -9.33 -0.61
C GLU A 122 7.94 -9.11 -2.05
N SER A 123 8.69 -9.67 -2.97
CA SER A 123 8.45 -9.56 -4.40
C SER A 123 7.90 -10.86 -4.97
N LYS A 124 7.11 -10.75 -6.01
CA LYS A 124 6.59 -11.90 -6.76
C LYS A 124 6.75 -11.66 -8.25
N ARG A 125 6.81 -12.73 -9.02
CA ARG A 125 6.87 -12.62 -10.47
C ARG A 125 5.74 -11.79 -11.04
N TRP A 126 6.00 -11.11 -12.12
CA TRP A 126 5.00 -10.34 -12.87
C TRP A 126 3.74 -11.14 -13.16
N GLY A 127 2.59 -10.55 -12.88
CA GLY A 127 1.28 -11.16 -13.13
C GLY A 127 0.84 -12.19 -12.10
N ARG A 128 1.64 -12.51 -11.05
CA ARG A 128 1.19 -13.37 -9.95
C ARG A 128 0.12 -12.67 -9.12
N ALA A 129 -1.00 -13.36 -8.88
CA ALA A 129 -2.01 -12.87 -7.97
C ALA A 129 -1.49 -12.83 -6.53
N LEU A 130 -1.69 -11.71 -5.82
CA LEU A 130 -1.16 -11.51 -4.46
C LEU A 130 -1.99 -12.21 -3.37
N ASP A 131 -3.25 -12.57 -3.68
CA ASP A 131 -4.20 -13.22 -2.74
C ASP A 131 -4.52 -14.67 -3.10
N ARG A 132 -3.78 -15.28 -4.01
CA ARG A 132 -4.04 -16.67 -4.41
C ARG A 132 -2.78 -17.51 -4.28
N ALA A 133 -2.94 -18.68 -3.67
CA ALA A 133 -1.92 -19.73 -3.72
C ALA A 133 -1.85 -20.32 -5.14
N GLU A 134 -0.65 -20.59 -5.65
CA GLU A 134 -0.46 -21.18 -6.98
C GLU A 134 -0.15 -22.69 -6.90
N GLY A 135 0.19 -23.21 -5.72
CA GLY A 135 0.54 -24.61 -5.51
C GLY A 135 -0.09 -25.23 -4.27
N ARG A 136 0.20 -26.50 -4.08
CA ARG A 136 -0.26 -27.27 -2.90
C ARG A 136 0.90 -27.59 -1.93
N LYS A 137 2.13 -27.23 -2.24
CA LYS A 137 3.34 -27.56 -1.47
C LYS A 137 4.30 -26.37 -1.44
N GLY A 138 5.08 -26.28 -0.36
CA GLY A 138 6.12 -25.28 -0.21
C GLY A 138 5.56 -23.84 -0.10
N GLU A 139 6.32 -22.89 -0.60
CA GLU A 139 5.96 -21.46 -0.61
C GLU A 139 4.73 -21.15 -1.47
N ASP A 140 4.45 -21.98 -2.48
CA ASP A 140 3.27 -21.82 -3.33
C ASP A 140 1.95 -22.19 -2.63
N ARG A 141 2.01 -22.80 -1.45
CA ARG A 141 0.82 -23.15 -0.65
C ARG A 141 0.20 -21.91 0.01
N ASP A 142 1.04 -21.00 0.44
CA ASP A 142 0.60 -19.74 1.06
C ASP A 142 0.32 -18.70 -0.03
N THR A 143 -0.60 -17.80 0.24
CA THR A 143 -0.75 -16.62 -0.61
C THR A 143 0.42 -15.66 -0.33
N PRO A 144 0.88 -14.87 -1.31
CA PRO A 144 1.91 -13.86 -1.08
C PRO A 144 1.57 -12.90 0.08
N SER A 145 0.31 -12.49 0.20
CA SER A 145 -0.18 -11.67 1.31
C SER A 145 -0.02 -12.36 2.67
N THR A 146 -0.41 -13.64 2.78
CA THR A 146 -0.24 -14.43 4.01
C THR A 146 1.24 -14.59 4.37
N GLN A 147 2.11 -14.79 3.39
CA GLN A 147 3.55 -14.90 3.58
C GLN A 147 4.14 -13.61 4.18
N LEU A 148 3.84 -12.45 3.58
CA LEU A 148 4.30 -11.15 4.10
C LEU A 148 3.78 -10.88 5.51
N LEU A 149 2.49 -11.14 5.76
CA LEU A 149 1.88 -10.93 7.09
C LEU A 149 2.50 -11.83 8.17
N ARG A 150 2.90 -13.07 7.82
CA ARG A 150 3.66 -13.95 8.71
C ARG A 150 5.01 -13.33 9.07
N TYR A 151 5.73 -12.78 8.09
CA TYR A 151 7.00 -12.09 8.32
C TYR A 151 6.82 -10.87 9.22
N LEU A 152 5.86 -10.00 8.91
CA LEU A 152 5.60 -8.79 9.71
C LEU A 152 5.26 -9.10 11.16
N ARG A 153 4.42 -10.10 11.42
CA ARG A 153 4.10 -10.53 12.79
C ARG A 153 5.35 -10.96 13.54
N ARG A 154 6.16 -11.80 12.89
CA ARG A 154 7.41 -12.27 13.50
C ARG A 154 8.40 -11.14 13.77
N ILE A 155 8.53 -10.19 12.84
CA ILE A 155 9.39 -9.02 12.99
C ILE A 155 8.88 -8.12 14.13
N ASP A 156 7.58 -7.89 14.21
CA ASP A 156 6.97 -7.08 15.28
C ASP A 156 7.29 -7.67 16.66
N ASP A 157 7.19 -9.00 16.80
CA ASP A 157 7.57 -9.72 18.03
C ASP A 157 9.08 -9.61 18.32
N LEU A 158 9.95 -9.77 17.31
CA LEU A 158 11.41 -9.74 17.47
C LEU A 158 11.93 -8.33 17.80
N THR A 159 11.33 -7.29 17.21
CA THR A 159 11.81 -5.90 17.30
C THR A 159 11.01 -5.06 18.28
N SER A 160 10.06 -5.66 19.00
CA SER A 160 9.14 -4.96 19.90
C SER A 160 8.47 -3.75 19.21
N GLY A 161 8.10 -3.94 17.94
CA GLY A 161 7.41 -2.94 17.13
C GLY A 161 8.30 -1.86 16.51
N ALA A 162 9.61 -2.03 16.47
CA ALA A 162 10.50 -1.05 15.82
C ALA A 162 10.27 -1.02 14.30
N LEU A 163 10.09 -2.20 13.66
CA LEU A 163 9.74 -2.32 12.25
C LEU A 163 8.33 -2.89 12.10
N ARG A 164 7.44 -2.15 11.44
CA ARG A 164 6.02 -2.49 11.29
C ARG A 164 5.49 -2.46 9.86
N TRP A 165 6.31 -2.03 8.91
CA TRP A 165 5.89 -1.82 7.54
C TRP A 165 6.39 -2.92 6.60
N GLY A 166 5.55 -3.32 5.65
CA GLY A 166 5.91 -4.28 4.62
C GLY A 166 5.35 -3.88 3.26
N ILE A 167 6.16 -4.05 2.23
CA ILE A 167 5.81 -3.83 0.84
C ILE A 167 5.72 -5.19 0.16
N LEU A 168 4.55 -5.51 -0.40
CA LEU A 168 4.33 -6.68 -1.26
C LEU A 168 4.09 -6.22 -2.67
N THR A 169 4.82 -6.77 -3.63
CA THR A 169 4.64 -6.38 -5.02
C THR A 169 4.87 -7.53 -6.01
N ASN A 170 4.19 -7.49 -7.13
CA ASN A 170 4.49 -8.28 -8.33
C ASN A 170 4.98 -7.39 -9.49
N GLY A 171 5.41 -6.16 -9.17
CA GLY A 171 5.82 -5.15 -10.13
C GLY A 171 4.66 -4.34 -10.71
N ALA A 172 3.50 -4.96 -11.02
CA ALA A 172 2.30 -4.28 -11.48
C ALA A 172 1.50 -3.68 -10.32
N ARG A 173 1.32 -4.44 -9.27
CA ARG A 173 0.59 -4.05 -8.05
C ARG A 173 1.54 -3.91 -6.89
N TRP A 174 1.34 -2.85 -6.12
CA TRP A 174 2.15 -2.50 -4.96
C TRP A 174 1.24 -2.37 -3.75
N ARG A 175 1.52 -3.18 -2.73
CA ARG A 175 0.78 -3.16 -1.46
C ARG A 175 1.66 -2.70 -0.33
N LEU A 176 1.09 -1.87 0.52
CA LEU A 176 1.68 -1.45 1.78
C LEU A 176 0.87 -2.04 2.93
N TYR A 177 1.55 -2.76 3.82
CA TYR A 177 0.99 -3.36 5.01
C TYR A 177 1.58 -2.74 6.27
N PHE A 178 0.76 -2.66 7.31
CA PHE A 178 1.16 -2.18 8.63
C PHE A 178 0.76 -3.21 9.69
N SER A 179 1.73 -3.74 10.49
CA SER A 179 1.46 -4.77 11.50
C SER A 179 0.53 -4.32 12.62
N GLY A 180 0.47 -3.02 12.90
CA GLY A 180 -0.42 -2.41 13.89
C GLY A 180 -1.80 -2.02 13.37
N ALA A 181 -2.22 -2.49 12.19
CA ALA A 181 -3.57 -2.29 11.65
C ALA A 181 -4.61 -3.12 12.43
N ARG A 182 -5.90 -2.70 12.39
CA ARG A 182 -7.00 -3.41 13.06
C ARG A 182 -7.23 -4.79 12.46
N SER A 183 -7.28 -4.86 11.12
CA SER A 183 -7.31 -6.09 10.35
C SER A 183 -6.09 -6.14 9.46
N THR A 184 -5.11 -6.96 9.80
CA THR A 184 -3.90 -7.09 8.98
C THR A 184 -4.17 -7.74 7.62
N ILE A 185 -5.34 -8.36 7.44
CA ILE A 185 -5.75 -9.01 6.18
C ILE A 185 -6.39 -8.00 5.24
N ASP A 186 -7.25 -7.12 5.75
CA ASP A 186 -8.05 -6.19 4.94
C ASP A 186 -7.45 -4.78 4.92
N ASP A 187 -6.73 -4.38 5.99
CA ASP A 187 -6.15 -3.06 6.13
C ASP A 187 -4.76 -3.01 5.47
N TYR A 188 -4.76 -2.98 4.15
CA TYR A 188 -3.60 -2.69 3.32
C TYR A 188 -3.92 -1.52 2.38
N LEU A 189 -2.91 -0.91 1.79
CA LEU A 189 -3.05 -0.04 0.63
C LEU A 189 -2.53 -0.79 -0.58
N GLU A 190 -3.31 -0.94 -1.64
CA GLU A 190 -2.85 -1.39 -2.95
C GLU A 190 -2.93 -0.24 -3.95
N ILE A 191 -1.87 -0.06 -4.74
CA ILE A 191 -1.87 0.77 -5.94
C ILE A 191 -1.53 -0.12 -7.13
N ASP A 192 -2.40 -0.12 -8.13
CA ASP A 192 -2.15 -0.80 -9.42
C ASP A 192 -1.34 0.14 -10.32
N LEU A 193 -0.01 0.06 -10.20
CA LEU A 193 0.91 0.91 -10.94
C LEU A 193 0.82 0.69 -12.45
N ALA A 194 0.55 -0.53 -12.89
CA ALA A 194 0.38 -0.83 -14.31
C ALA A 194 -0.83 -0.09 -14.89
N ARG A 195 -1.94 -0.02 -14.14
CA ARG A 195 -3.11 0.77 -14.53
C ARG A 195 -2.85 2.27 -14.51
N VAL A 196 -2.17 2.75 -13.48
CA VAL A 196 -1.77 4.17 -13.37
C VAL A 196 -0.94 4.60 -14.57
N LEU A 197 -0.04 3.75 -15.04
CA LEU A 197 0.82 4.01 -16.21
C LEU A 197 0.14 3.69 -17.55
N GLY A 198 -1.10 3.18 -17.54
CA GLY A 198 -1.83 2.89 -18.78
C GLY A 198 -1.40 1.62 -19.50
N LEU A 199 -0.80 0.68 -18.79
CA LEU A 199 -0.32 -0.59 -19.35
C LEU A 199 -1.39 -1.69 -19.34
N ASP A 200 -2.53 -1.46 -18.71
CA ASP A 200 -3.63 -2.40 -18.72
C ASP A 200 -4.43 -2.25 -20.02
N PRO A 201 -4.42 -3.27 -20.91
CA PRO A 201 -5.13 -3.21 -22.18
C PRO A 201 -6.64 -2.97 -22.01
N ASP A 202 -7.24 -3.45 -20.93
CA ASP A 202 -8.66 -3.33 -20.65
C ASP A 202 -9.08 -1.88 -20.32
N LEU A 203 -8.11 -1.01 -20.07
CA LEU A 203 -8.31 0.40 -19.73
C LEU A 203 -7.81 1.38 -20.80
N LEU A 204 -7.32 0.91 -21.94
CA LEU A 204 -6.78 1.78 -23.00
C LEU A 204 -7.82 2.77 -23.52
N ASP A 205 -9.08 2.36 -23.61
CA ASP A 205 -10.22 3.16 -24.12
C ASP A 205 -11.15 3.67 -23.00
N SER A 206 -10.74 3.61 -21.73
CA SER A 206 -11.61 3.87 -20.58
C SER A 206 -11.99 5.34 -20.35
N GLY A 207 -11.46 6.27 -21.17
CA GLY A 207 -11.71 7.72 -21.01
C GLY A 207 -11.14 8.33 -19.73
N ILE A 208 -10.22 7.64 -19.04
CA ILE A 208 -9.56 8.13 -17.83
C ILE A 208 -8.72 9.36 -18.17
N ALA A 209 -8.98 10.46 -17.46
CA ALA A 209 -8.28 11.71 -17.70
C ALA A 209 -6.77 11.58 -17.30
N PRO A 210 -5.84 12.18 -18.06
CA PRO A 210 -4.43 12.22 -17.70
C PRO A 210 -4.17 12.74 -16.28
N ALA A 211 -4.90 13.78 -15.86
CA ALA A 211 -4.80 14.35 -14.52
C ALA A 211 -5.13 13.35 -13.40
N GLU A 212 -6.03 12.41 -13.64
CA GLU A 212 -6.35 11.35 -12.69
C GLU A 212 -5.21 10.35 -12.55
N ARG A 213 -4.59 9.96 -13.67
CA ARG A 213 -3.39 9.11 -13.65
C ARG A 213 -2.22 9.81 -12.95
N ASP A 214 -2.06 11.12 -13.16
CA ASP A 214 -1.03 11.93 -12.48
C ASP A 214 -1.29 12.00 -10.98
N HIS A 215 -2.54 12.12 -10.56
CA HIS A 215 -2.93 12.07 -9.15
C HIS A 215 -2.48 10.74 -8.51
N TRP A 216 -2.87 9.59 -9.11
CA TRP A 216 -2.54 8.29 -8.55
C TRP A 216 -1.05 7.97 -8.61
N LEU A 217 -0.31 8.53 -9.57
CA LEU A 217 1.14 8.44 -9.61
C LEU A 217 1.80 9.20 -8.45
N ARG A 218 1.27 10.39 -8.11
CA ARG A 218 1.70 11.13 -6.92
C ARG A 218 1.36 10.39 -5.64
N VAL A 219 0.14 9.80 -5.54
CA VAL A 219 -0.25 8.97 -4.40
C VAL A 219 0.72 7.79 -4.25
N PHE A 220 1.02 7.08 -5.33
CA PHE A 220 1.99 5.99 -5.33
C PHE A 220 3.34 6.45 -4.77
N ALA A 221 3.92 7.51 -5.30
CA ALA A 221 5.21 8.01 -4.84
C ALA A 221 5.15 8.50 -3.39
N ALA A 222 4.11 9.26 -3.00
CA ALA A 222 3.95 9.74 -1.62
C ALA A 222 3.87 8.60 -0.60
N MET A 223 3.27 7.46 -0.98
CA MET A 223 3.07 6.33 -0.06
C MET A 223 4.24 5.34 -0.03
N PHE A 224 4.97 5.17 -1.13
CA PHE A 224 6.02 4.16 -1.22
C PHE A 224 7.44 4.72 -1.19
N ALA A 225 7.62 6.04 -1.29
CA ALA A 225 8.94 6.65 -1.19
C ALA A 225 9.55 6.49 0.21
N ARG A 226 10.87 6.35 0.26
CA ARG A 226 11.65 6.27 1.50
C ARG A 226 11.29 7.39 2.49
N SER A 227 11.11 8.61 1.99
CA SER A 227 10.74 9.77 2.81
C SER A 227 9.42 9.61 3.58
N ALA A 228 8.50 8.76 3.13
CA ALA A 228 7.25 8.50 3.83
C ALA A 228 7.46 7.72 5.15
N PHE A 229 8.57 7.02 5.27
CA PHE A 229 8.94 6.24 6.45
C PHE A 229 9.87 7.00 7.39
N GLU A 230 10.43 8.12 6.95
CA GLU A 230 11.32 8.95 7.75
C GLU A 230 10.58 9.61 8.91
N ARG A 231 11.30 9.77 10.02
CA ARG A 231 10.87 10.52 11.20
C ARG A 231 11.81 11.67 11.44
N ALA A 232 11.28 12.86 11.65
CA ALA A 232 12.10 14.06 11.90
C ALA A 232 12.95 13.97 13.17
N ALA A 233 12.52 13.16 14.14
CA ALA A 233 13.24 12.85 15.38
C ALA A 233 12.72 11.51 15.96
N PRO A 234 13.46 10.88 16.88
CA PRO A 234 12.97 9.72 17.61
C PRO A 234 11.61 10.01 18.27
N GLY A 235 10.61 9.18 17.97
CA GLY A 235 9.22 9.34 18.47
C GLY A 235 8.35 10.33 17.69
N ALA A 236 8.90 11.11 16.76
CA ALA A 236 8.09 11.93 15.86
C ALA A 236 7.28 11.04 14.90
N PRO A 237 6.07 11.47 14.48
CA PRO A 237 5.30 10.74 13.48
C PRO A 237 6.01 10.77 12.12
N SER A 238 5.95 9.66 11.39
CA SER A 238 6.28 9.60 9.98
C SER A 238 5.12 10.18 9.15
N PHE A 239 5.32 10.32 7.84
CA PHE A 239 4.21 10.65 6.93
C PHE A 239 3.06 9.63 7.05
N HIS A 240 3.37 8.35 7.10
CA HIS A 240 2.34 7.31 7.25
C HIS A 240 1.57 7.40 8.56
N ASP A 241 2.23 7.72 9.68
CA ASP A 241 1.55 7.90 10.96
C ASP A 241 0.56 9.06 10.90
N THR A 242 0.97 10.18 10.28
CA THR A 242 0.12 11.34 10.07
C THR A 242 -1.03 11.03 9.12
N ALA A 243 -0.73 10.42 7.96
CA ALA A 243 -1.71 10.08 6.94
C ALA A 243 -2.80 9.13 7.47
N ARG A 244 -2.43 8.13 8.30
CA ARG A 244 -3.40 7.24 8.94
C ARG A 244 -4.31 7.98 9.91
N SER A 245 -3.76 8.90 10.68
CA SER A 245 -4.55 9.73 11.60
C SER A 245 -5.51 10.65 10.83
N GLU A 246 -5.02 11.30 9.78
CA GLU A 246 -5.82 12.18 8.93
C GLU A 246 -6.91 11.41 8.17
N ALA A 247 -6.62 10.22 7.66
CA ALA A 247 -7.61 9.37 7.01
C ALA A 247 -8.78 9.02 7.94
N ALA A 248 -8.50 8.70 9.21
CA ALA A 248 -9.54 8.44 10.20
C ALA A 248 -10.39 9.70 10.51
N PHE A 249 -9.77 10.88 10.59
CA PHE A 249 -10.49 12.15 10.74
C PHE A 249 -11.32 12.50 9.51
N TYR A 250 -10.81 12.20 8.33
CA TYR A 250 -11.51 12.47 7.07
C TYR A 250 -12.80 11.64 6.98
N GLU A 251 -12.74 10.36 7.32
CA GLU A 251 -13.90 9.47 7.41
C GLU A 251 -14.96 9.99 8.39
N ASP A 252 -14.55 10.37 9.60
CA ASP A 252 -15.47 10.94 10.62
C ASP A 252 -16.14 12.24 10.14
N ARG A 253 -15.40 13.11 9.45
CA ARG A 253 -15.90 14.36 8.88
C ARG A 253 -16.90 14.11 7.75
N VAL A 254 -16.61 13.18 6.84
CA VAL A 254 -17.52 12.81 5.75
C VAL A 254 -18.78 12.17 6.32
N ALA A 255 -18.67 11.26 7.28
CA ALA A 255 -19.81 10.64 7.95
C ALA A 255 -20.71 11.67 8.65
N LYS A 256 -20.11 12.64 9.37
CA LYS A 256 -20.85 13.74 10.02
C LYS A 256 -21.54 14.64 9.00
N SER A 257 -20.87 14.99 7.92
CA SER A 257 -21.43 15.82 6.85
C SER A 257 -22.59 15.13 6.15
N LEU A 258 -22.45 13.85 5.82
CA LEU A 258 -23.52 13.03 5.25
C LEU A 258 -24.70 12.93 6.21
N SER A 259 -24.45 12.66 7.48
CA SER A 259 -25.50 12.60 8.51
C SER A 259 -26.27 13.92 8.61
N ALA A 260 -25.58 15.06 8.63
CA ALA A 260 -26.19 16.38 8.69
C ALA A 260 -27.00 16.73 7.44
N LEU A 261 -26.63 16.22 6.27
CA LEU A 261 -27.34 16.48 5.01
C LEU A 261 -28.50 15.50 4.76
N VAL A 262 -28.29 14.23 5.07
CA VAL A 262 -29.22 13.14 4.71
C VAL A 262 -30.34 13.03 5.74
N PHE A 263 -30.04 13.02 7.04
CA PHE A 263 -31.06 12.80 8.06
C PHE A 263 -32.17 13.85 8.06
N PRO A 264 -31.91 15.16 8.01
CA PRO A 264 -32.98 16.16 8.01
C PRO A 264 -33.84 16.14 6.73
N ARG A 265 -33.32 15.62 5.62
CA ARG A 265 -34.04 15.57 4.34
C ARG A 265 -34.75 14.24 4.12
N LEU A 266 -34.03 13.12 4.36
CA LEU A 266 -34.53 11.79 4.04
C LEU A 266 -35.59 11.30 5.04
N TYR A 267 -35.41 11.50 6.34
CA TYR A 267 -36.37 11.04 7.35
C TYR A 267 -37.76 11.65 7.20
N PRO A 268 -37.94 12.97 6.99
CA PRO A 268 -39.25 13.53 6.74
C PRO A 268 -39.91 13.01 5.45
N MET A 269 -39.10 12.70 4.41
CA MET A 269 -39.63 12.15 3.17
C MET A 269 -40.06 10.69 3.35
N LEU A 270 -39.26 9.87 4.05
CA LEU A 270 -39.62 8.49 4.40
C LEU A 270 -40.87 8.45 5.30
N GLY A 271 -40.92 9.30 6.31
CA GLY A 271 -42.10 9.41 7.19
C GLY A 271 -43.38 9.74 6.41
N LYS A 272 -43.31 10.68 5.46
CA LYS A 272 -44.44 11.00 4.56
C LYS A 272 -44.79 9.85 3.64
N ALA A 273 -43.81 9.15 3.10
CA ALA A 273 -44.03 7.99 2.20
C ALA A 273 -44.69 6.83 2.97
N VAL A 274 -44.20 6.51 4.15
CA VAL A 274 -44.77 5.47 5.04
C VAL A 274 -46.20 5.84 5.46
N ALA A 275 -46.45 7.09 5.91
CA ALA A 275 -47.78 7.55 6.24
C ALA A 275 -48.76 7.47 5.06
N LYS A 276 -48.29 7.71 3.84
CA LYS A 276 -49.10 7.60 2.63
C LYS A 276 -49.37 6.15 2.21
N ALA A 277 -48.46 5.22 2.55
CA ALA A 277 -48.57 3.80 2.23
C ALA A 277 -49.29 2.98 3.30
N ALA A 278 -49.50 3.53 4.49
CA ALA A 278 -50.23 2.88 5.57
C ALA A 278 -51.73 2.75 5.17
N PRO A 279 -52.32 1.53 5.26
CA PRO A 279 -53.74 1.35 5.03
C PRO A 279 -54.55 2.26 6.01
N ALA A 280 -55.67 2.81 5.56
CA ALA A 280 -56.53 3.74 6.32
C ALA A 280 -57.18 3.12 7.57
N ASP A 281 -56.92 1.83 7.89
CA ASP A 281 -57.62 1.02 8.90
C ASP A 281 -56.75 0.51 10.06
N THR A 282 -55.65 1.15 10.37
CA THR A 282 -54.96 0.89 11.64
C THR A 282 -55.25 2.06 12.62
N ALA A 283 -56.49 2.13 13.11
CA ALA A 283 -56.73 2.75 14.38
C ALA A 283 -56.07 1.88 15.46
N LEU A 284 -55.01 2.37 16.03
CA LEU A 284 -54.44 1.83 17.28
C LEU A 284 -55.38 2.28 18.39
N ASP A 285 -56.18 1.32 18.94
CA ASP A 285 -56.81 1.43 20.26
C ASP A 285 -55.75 1.43 21.37
#